data_d02744827145df5ae561f5a35975428e
#
_entry.id   d02744827145df5ae561f5a35975428e
#
_cell.length_a   1.000
_cell.length_b   1.000
_cell.length_c   1.000
_cell.angle_alpha   90.00
_cell.angle_beta   90.00
_cell.angle_gamma   90.00
#
_symmetry.space_group_name_H-M   'P 1'
#
loop_
_entity.id
_entity.type
_entity.pdbx_description
1 polymer ?
#
loop_
_entity_poly.entity_id
_entity_poly.type
_entity_poly.pdbx_seq_one_letter_code
_entity_poly.pdbx_strand_id
1 'polypeptide(L)'
;ALTTIKLPAELKTIDTQAFRTCTSLATVDYGTKLETIGDGAFMSTGALKKFFFKGSVKTLGANAFQESGLTCVHLKGDMTIGKEAFMMCTGLKYVEIPATSNASQPLNNVSEGMFAGCTSLPFITLPASITTIKANAFNGCAALEYVNILADSPATLATNAFDNTPKNIYVKASKLSAYQANAAWNALNLKDTYERTLTTKYATMTHDFPVEFVAANGREAMVAYVGKSTYKVTQPTKVQKILKMTKVNAIAANEGVILAGTPNTTYTYRIAETAATKLADNKVMPVREDTLLYQTEADGKSNWTLQPDYKLHLSENAKTIYCGRAYIHEQNEAGVQGAKSVSFALELDDNPATTGINTVEG
;
A
#
# COMPACT_ATOMS: atom_id res chain seq x y z
N ALA A 1 19.94 -5.27 27.97
CA ALA A 1 18.69 -4.73 27.49
C ALA A 1 17.91 -5.83 26.75
N LEU A 2 16.59 -5.87 26.89
CA LEU A 2 15.72 -6.83 26.22
C LEU A 2 15.62 -6.46 24.72
N THR A 3 16.08 -7.33 23.82
CA THR A 3 16.06 -7.10 22.36
C THR A 3 14.99 -7.92 21.65
N THR A 4 14.68 -9.11 22.17
CA THR A 4 13.70 -10.03 21.62
C THR A 4 12.92 -10.69 22.75
N ILE A 5 11.62 -10.84 22.55
CA ILE A 5 10.78 -11.60 23.48
C ILE A 5 9.85 -12.53 22.71
N LYS A 6 9.71 -13.75 23.25
CA LYS A 6 8.70 -14.72 22.82
C LYS A 6 7.69 -14.88 23.95
N LEU A 7 6.45 -14.49 23.67
CA LEU A 7 5.34 -14.59 24.62
C LEU A 7 4.65 -15.95 24.51
N PRO A 8 4.00 -16.44 25.59
CA PRO A 8 3.22 -17.69 25.55
C PRO A 8 2.18 -17.69 24.43
N ALA A 9 2.02 -18.84 23.76
CA ALA A 9 1.09 -18.98 22.63
C ALA A 9 -0.36 -18.70 23.01
N GLU A 10 -0.75 -19.02 24.24
CA GLU A 10 -2.10 -18.86 24.79
C GLU A 10 -2.34 -17.50 25.46
N LEU A 11 -1.35 -16.59 25.42
CA LEU A 11 -1.49 -15.26 26.01
C LEU A 11 -2.60 -14.48 25.30
N LYS A 12 -3.57 -13.96 26.07
CA LYS A 12 -4.69 -13.18 25.56
C LYS A 12 -4.50 -11.68 25.71
N THR A 13 -3.73 -11.25 26.71
CA THR A 13 -3.57 -9.83 27.02
C THR A 13 -2.12 -9.51 27.29
N ILE A 14 -1.65 -8.45 26.65
CA ILE A 14 -0.44 -7.72 27.07
C ILE A 14 -0.95 -6.53 27.88
N ASP A 15 -0.64 -6.50 29.17
CA ASP A 15 -1.17 -5.51 30.10
C ASP A 15 -0.62 -4.10 29.88
N THR A 16 -1.24 -3.13 30.56
CA THR A 16 -0.84 -1.73 30.56
C THR A 16 0.63 -1.57 30.87
N GLN A 17 1.35 -0.86 30.00
CA GLN A 17 2.77 -0.51 30.13
C GLN A 17 3.75 -1.72 30.21
N ALA A 18 3.33 -2.94 29.82
CA ALA A 18 4.13 -4.16 29.99
C ALA A 18 5.54 -4.06 29.39
N PHE A 19 5.72 -3.38 28.26
CA PHE A 19 7.02 -3.17 27.59
C PHE A 19 7.35 -1.67 27.41
N ARG A 20 6.74 -0.81 28.23
CA ARG A 20 7.02 0.63 28.19
C ARG A 20 8.50 0.88 28.38
N THR A 21 9.07 1.77 27.55
CA THR A 21 10.50 2.14 27.58
C THR A 21 11.49 0.98 27.37
N CYS A 22 11.04 -0.16 26.85
CA CYS A 22 11.95 -1.20 26.37
C CYS A 22 12.62 -0.75 25.07
N THR A 23 13.48 0.26 25.13
CA THR A 23 14.05 0.98 23.98
C THR A 23 14.85 0.10 23.02
N SER A 24 15.39 -1.03 23.50
CA SER A 24 16.15 -2.00 22.70
C SER A 24 15.29 -3.13 22.13
N LEU A 25 14.00 -3.21 22.50
CA LEU A 25 13.11 -4.29 22.04
C LEU A 25 12.82 -4.15 20.55
N ALA A 26 13.37 -5.05 19.76
CA ALA A 26 13.26 -5.05 18.30
C ALA A 26 12.26 -6.08 17.77
N THR A 27 12.08 -7.19 18.51
CA THR A 27 11.24 -8.31 18.06
C THR A 27 10.33 -8.79 19.18
N VAL A 28 9.03 -8.90 18.86
CA VAL A 28 8.02 -9.49 19.74
C VAL A 28 7.35 -10.62 18.97
N ASP A 29 7.57 -11.87 19.42
CA ASP A 29 6.85 -13.02 18.89
C ASP A 29 5.77 -13.45 19.88
N TYR A 30 4.56 -13.70 19.37
CA TYR A 30 3.39 -14.09 20.14
C TYR A 30 2.44 -14.99 19.35
N GLY A 31 1.61 -15.74 20.08
CA GLY A 31 0.63 -16.64 19.50
C GLY A 31 -0.58 -15.94 18.88
N THR A 32 -1.47 -16.73 18.32
CA THR A 32 -2.69 -16.23 17.64
C THR A 32 -3.86 -15.93 18.59
N LYS A 33 -3.67 -16.13 19.89
CA LYS A 33 -4.72 -15.93 20.92
C LYS A 33 -4.73 -14.54 21.55
N LEU A 34 -3.75 -13.69 21.23
CA LEU A 34 -3.68 -12.34 21.76
C LEU A 34 -4.86 -11.51 21.26
N GLU A 35 -5.67 -11.00 22.17
CA GLU A 35 -6.88 -10.22 21.91
C GLU A 35 -6.70 -8.73 22.25
N THR A 36 -5.93 -8.44 23.31
CA THR A 36 -5.79 -7.10 23.86
C THR A 36 -4.33 -6.70 24.05
N ILE A 37 -4.02 -5.48 23.63
CA ILE A 37 -2.77 -4.78 23.95
C ILE A 37 -3.16 -3.56 24.77
N GLY A 38 -2.72 -3.49 26.04
CA GLY A 38 -3.12 -2.49 27.01
C GLY A 38 -2.53 -1.09 26.76
N ASP A 39 -2.92 -0.14 27.59
CA ASP A 39 -2.50 1.25 27.50
C ASP A 39 -0.98 1.38 27.64
N GLY A 40 -0.34 2.08 26.71
CA GLY A 40 1.11 2.31 26.72
C GLY A 40 1.97 1.04 26.68
N ALA A 41 1.42 -0.13 26.29
CA ALA A 41 2.10 -1.42 26.40
C ALA A 41 3.46 -1.44 25.68
N PHE A 42 3.60 -0.78 24.55
CA PHE A 42 4.85 -0.64 23.78
C PHE A 42 5.28 0.83 23.62
N MET A 43 4.88 1.69 24.56
CA MET A 43 5.25 3.10 24.52
C MET A 43 6.78 3.26 24.63
N SER A 44 7.34 4.12 23.77
CA SER A 44 8.79 4.44 23.72
C SER A 44 9.68 3.20 23.44
N THR A 45 9.23 2.26 22.57
CA THR A 45 10.00 1.13 22.08
C THR A 45 10.70 1.45 20.75
N GLY A 46 11.69 2.32 20.77
CA GLY A 46 12.33 2.90 19.58
C GLY A 46 13.00 1.89 18.62
N ALA A 47 13.41 0.71 19.10
CA ALA A 47 13.97 -0.35 18.26
C ALA A 47 12.91 -1.21 17.55
N LEU A 48 11.64 -1.17 17.99
CA LEU A 48 10.54 -1.98 17.42
C LEU A 48 10.09 -1.38 16.08
N LYS A 49 10.61 -1.93 14.98
CA LYS A 49 10.31 -1.41 13.62
C LYS A 49 9.07 -2.02 13.00
N LYS A 50 8.68 -3.23 13.39
CA LYS A 50 7.54 -3.96 12.87
C LYS A 50 6.76 -4.64 13.99
N PHE A 51 5.44 -4.58 13.90
CA PHE A 51 4.54 -5.34 14.77
C PHE A 51 3.37 -5.84 13.93
N PHE A 52 3.21 -7.17 13.84
CA PHE A 52 2.18 -7.79 13.02
C PHE A 52 0.97 -8.13 13.90
N PHE A 53 -0.16 -7.48 13.69
CA PHE A 53 -1.42 -7.79 14.38
C PHE A 53 -1.99 -9.13 13.90
N LYS A 54 -1.58 -10.24 14.57
CA LYS A 54 -2.05 -11.59 14.26
C LYS A 54 -3.54 -11.75 14.61
N GLY A 55 -4.20 -12.69 13.97
CA GLY A 55 -5.58 -13.20 14.06
C GLY A 55 -6.56 -12.53 15.02
N SER A 56 -6.35 -12.63 16.32
CA SER A 56 -7.34 -12.29 17.33
C SER A 56 -7.22 -10.91 17.98
N VAL A 57 -6.16 -10.11 17.67
CA VAL A 57 -6.02 -8.76 18.25
C VAL A 57 -7.17 -7.88 17.81
N LYS A 58 -7.99 -7.41 18.77
CA LYS A 58 -9.17 -6.55 18.57
C LYS A 58 -9.07 -5.22 19.29
N THR A 59 -8.26 -5.15 20.36
CA THR A 59 -8.19 -3.96 21.20
C THR A 59 -6.76 -3.46 21.31
N LEU A 60 -6.58 -2.19 20.98
CA LEU A 60 -5.38 -1.42 21.23
C LEU A 60 -5.71 -0.32 22.22
N GLY A 61 -5.04 -0.32 23.35
CA GLY A 61 -5.20 0.70 24.40
C GLY A 61 -4.68 2.08 23.99
N ALA A 62 -4.95 3.07 24.83
CA ALA A 62 -4.42 4.41 24.62
C ALA A 62 -2.88 4.39 24.67
N ASN A 63 -2.24 5.18 23.79
CA ASN A 63 -0.78 5.30 23.74
C ASN A 63 -0.01 3.97 23.51
N ALA A 64 -0.68 2.90 23.05
CA ALA A 64 -0.13 1.55 23.04
C ALA A 64 1.23 1.44 22.33
N PHE A 65 1.43 2.18 21.25
CA PHE A 65 2.70 2.27 20.49
C PHE A 65 3.23 3.72 20.38
N GLN A 66 2.82 4.61 21.28
CA GLN A 66 3.32 6.00 21.27
C GLN A 66 4.85 6.00 21.31
N GLU A 67 5.49 6.84 20.47
CA GLU A 67 6.97 6.97 20.39
C GLU A 67 7.68 5.66 20.07
N SER A 68 6.99 4.68 19.48
CA SER A 68 7.64 3.46 19.02
C SER A 68 8.39 3.69 17.71
N GLY A 69 9.33 2.78 17.40
CA GLY A 69 10.12 2.84 16.17
C GLY A 69 9.41 2.32 14.92
N LEU A 70 8.09 2.06 14.96
CA LEU A 70 7.35 1.45 13.86
C LEU A 70 7.54 2.20 12.55
N THR A 71 7.79 1.45 11.48
CA THR A 71 7.92 1.99 10.11
C THR A 71 6.70 1.68 9.25
N CYS A 72 5.97 0.62 9.57
CA CYS A 72 4.72 0.27 8.92
C CYS A 72 3.72 -0.31 9.93
N VAL A 73 2.42 -0.10 9.67
CA VAL A 73 1.31 -0.60 10.49
C VAL A 73 0.23 -1.14 9.56
N HIS A 74 -0.13 -2.41 9.75
CA HIS A 74 -1.26 -3.04 9.08
C HIS A 74 -2.35 -3.29 10.11
N LEU A 75 -3.34 -2.41 10.13
CA LEU A 75 -4.50 -2.53 11.03
C LEU A 75 -5.48 -3.58 10.52
N LYS A 76 -6.45 -3.92 11.35
CA LYS A 76 -7.59 -4.75 10.96
C LYS A 76 -8.85 -3.90 11.02
N GLY A 77 -9.78 -4.19 10.13
CA GLY A 77 -11.02 -3.43 10.01
C GLY A 77 -12.01 -3.59 11.19
N ASP A 78 -11.75 -4.51 12.12
CA ASP A 78 -12.59 -4.82 13.30
C ASP A 78 -11.91 -4.45 14.64
N MET A 79 -10.90 -3.59 14.63
CA MET A 79 -10.18 -3.18 15.83
C MET A 79 -10.83 -1.97 16.52
N THR A 80 -10.79 -1.98 17.84
CA THR A 80 -10.97 -0.78 18.66
C THR A 80 -9.60 -0.21 19.01
N ILE A 81 -9.37 1.08 18.69
CA ILE A 81 -8.06 1.70 18.87
C ILE A 81 -8.23 2.92 19.79
N GLY A 82 -7.49 2.91 20.90
CA GLY A 82 -7.44 3.98 21.88
C GLY A 82 -6.83 5.26 21.32
N LYS A 83 -6.97 6.37 22.07
CA LYS A 83 -6.37 7.65 21.72
C LYS A 83 -4.85 7.55 21.67
N GLU A 84 -4.23 8.33 20.77
CA GLU A 84 -2.77 8.50 20.70
C GLU A 84 -2.00 7.18 20.48
N ALA A 85 -2.68 6.12 19.97
CA ALA A 85 -2.11 4.77 19.89
C ALA A 85 -0.78 4.69 19.11
N PHE A 86 -0.58 5.53 18.11
CA PHE A 86 0.65 5.63 17.30
C PHE A 86 1.24 7.06 17.32
N MET A 87 0.89 7.87 18.31
CA MET A 87 1.39 9.24 18.43
C MET A 87 2.92 9.24 18.47
N MET A 88 3.55 10.20 17.77
CA MET A 88 5.02 10.37 17.71
C MET A 88 5.79 9.13 17.17
N CYS A 89 5.15 8.24 16.40
CA CYS A 89 5.85 7.22 15.62
C CYS A 89 6.54 7.90 14.43
N THR A 90 7.63 8.63 14.69
CA THR A 90 8.27 9.52 13.70
C THR A 90 8.86 8.77 12.49
N GLY A 91 9.12 7.46 12.61
CA GLY A 91 9.59 6.59 11.53
C GLY A 91 8.49 5.97 10.67
N LEU A 92 7.21 6.21 11.00
CA LEU A 92 6.06 5.57 10.34
C LEU A 92 5.89 6.10 8.91
N LYS A 93 6.01 5.23 7.92
CA LYS A 93 5.95 5.55 6.49
C LYS A 93 4.70 5.00 5.80
N TYR A 94 4.09 3.97 6.37
CA TYR A 94 2.95 3.31 5.78
C TYR A 94 1.94 2.85 6.84
N VAL A 95 0.67 3.12 6.59
CA VAL A 95 -0.46 2.64 7.40
C VAL A 95 -1.51 2.06 6.47
N GLU A 96 -1.86 0.79 6.68
CA GLU A 96 -2.98 0.14 6.01
C GLU A 96 -4.17 0.05 6.98
N ILE A 97 -5.29 0.65 6.58
CA ILE A 97 -6.58 0.52 7.25
C ILE A 97 -7.51 -0.20 6.27
N PRO A 98 -7.69 -1.51 6.38
CA PRO A 98 -8.52 -2.26 5.43
C PRO A 98 -9.99 -1.90 5.59
N ALA A 99 -10.74 -2.02 4.49
CA ALA A 99 -12.19 -2.02 4.58
C ALA A 99 -12.63 -3.18 5.48
N THR A 100 -13.56 -2.92 6.39
CA THR A 100 -14.06 -3.97 7.30
C THR A 100 -14.88 -5.00 6.55
N SER A 101 -14.62 -6.27 6.83
CA SER A 101 -15.50 -7.38 6.44
C SER A 101 -16.57 -7.67 7.50
N ASN A 102 -16.43 -7.12 8.70
CA ASN A 102 -17.36 -7.32 9.83
C ASN A 102 -18.21 -6.07 10.05
N ALA A 103 -19.44 -6.11 9.55
CA ALA A 103 -20.40 -5.01 9.70
C ALA A 103 -20.81 -4.74 11.16
N SER A 104 -20.58 -5.69 12.09
CA SER A 104 -21.02 -5.57 13.48
C SER A 104 -20.11 -4.69 14.33
N GLN A 105 -18.81 -4.58 14.00
CA GLN A 105 -17.83 -3.75 14.73
C GLN A 105 -16.75 -3.23 13.77
N PRO A 106 -17.08 -2.32 12.85
CA PRO A 106 -16.07 -1.75 11.96
C PRO A 106 -15.17 -0.77 12.72
N LEU A 107 -13.90 -0.70 12.32
CA LEU A 107 -13.08 0.48 12.63
C LEU A 107 -13.71 1.67 11.91
N ASN A 108 -14.47 2.48 12.65
CA ASN A 108 -15.30 3.57 12.10
C ASN A 108 -14.78 4.97 12.45
N ASN A 109 -13.68 5.05 13.17
CA ASN A 109 -13.11 6.35 13.52
C ASN A 109 -11.58 6.31 13.50
N VAL A 110 -10.99 7.47 13.20
CA VAL A 110 -9.61 7.76 13.52
C VAL A 110 -9.62 8.43 14.89
N SER A 111 -9.04 7.76 15.88
CA SER A 111 -9.07 8.19 17.28
C SER A 111 -8.31 9.51 17.50
N GLU A 112 -8.60 10.19 18.62
CA GLU A 112 -7.91 11.41 19.01
C GLU A 112 -6.39 11.21 19.04
N GLY A 113 -5.64 12.07 18.36
CA GLY A 113 -4.19 12.04 18.29
C GLY A 113 -3.58 10.74 17.71
N MET A 114 -4.37 9.88 17.09
CA MET A 114 -3.96 8.51 16.71
C MET A 114 -2.62 8.45 15.98
N PHE A 115 -2.39 9.37 15.07
CA PHE A 115 -1.15 9.50 14.27
C PHE A 115 -0.45 10.84 14.48
N ALA A 116 -0.79 11.59 15.53
CA ALA A 116 -0.17 12.89 15.77
C ALA A 116 1.36 12.78 15.86
N GLY A 117 2.07 13.65 15.15
CA GLY A 117 3.54 13.64 15.11
C GLY A 117 4.19 12.48 14.33
N CYS A 118 3.44 11.76 13.50
CA CYS A 118 4.00 10.77 12.55
C CYS A 118 4.67 11.50 11.38
N THR A 119 5.82 12.12 11.62
CA THR A 119 6.46 13.08 10.71
C THR A 119 6.96 12.48 9.39
N SER A 120 7.08 11.15 9.26
CA SER A 120 7.52 10.47 8.04
C SER A 120 6.36 9.87 7.23
N LEU A 121 5.09 10.01 7.65
CA LEU A 121 3.92 9.45 6.97
C LEU A 121 3.54 10.30 5.74
N PRO A 122 3.75 9.83 4.49
CA PRO A 122 3.53 10.66 3.30
C PRO A 122 2.08 10.69 2.84
N PHE A 123 1.32 9.66 3.11
CA PHE A 123 -0.09 9.54 2.75
C PHE A 123 -0.82 8.54 3.67
N ILE A 124 -2.14 8.62 3.65
CA ILE A 124 -3.00 7.62 4.27
C ILE A 124 -4.30 7.47 3.47
N THR A 125 -4.82 6.25 3.41
CA THR A 125 -6.12 5.94 2.82
C THR A 125 -7.09 5.56 3.93
N LEU A 126 -8.20 6.32 4.03
CA LEU A 126 -9.28 6.08 4.96
C LEU A 126 -10.41 5.34 4.25
N PRO A 127 -10.72 4.09 4.66
CA PRO A 127 -11.77 3.29 4.04
C PRO A 127 -13.16 3.91 4.27
N ALA A 128 -14.14 3.45 3.49
CA ALA A 128 -15.51 3.94 3.55
C ALA A 128 -16.19 3.75 4.92
N SER A 129 -15.66 2.86 5.77
CA SER A 129 -16.15 2.64 7.13
C SER A 129 -15.84 3.80 8.09
N ILE A 130 -14.86 4.67 7.78
CA ILE A 130 -14.50 5.79 8.66
C ILE A 130 -15.56 6.88 8.55
N THR A 131 -16.29 7.10 9.62
CA THR A 131 -17.35 8.11 9.76
C THR A 131 -16.96 9.28 10.65
N THR A 132 -15.83 9.18 11.36
CA THR A 132 -15.37 10.23 12.28
C THR A 132 -13.85 10.31 12.27
N ILE A 133 -13.32 11.52 12.19
CA ILE A 133 -11.90 11.84 12.39
C ILE A 133 -11.83 12.77 13.58
N LYS A 134 -11.27 12.28 14.69
CA LYS A 134 -11.23 13.01 15.97
C LYS A 134 -10.11 14.06 16.01
N ALA A 135 -10.13 14.88 17.08
CA ALA A 135 -9.18 15.97 17.27
C ALA A 135 -7.72 15.49 17.19
N ASN A 136 -6.86 16.30 16.60
CA ASN A 136 -5.42 16.05 16.47
C ASN A 136 -5.02 14.74 15.77
N ALA A 137 -5.95 14.05 15.11
CA ALA A 137 -5.70 12.70 14.54
C ALA A 137 -4.42 12.63 13.70
N PHE A 138 -4.11 13.70 12.95
CA PHE A 138 -2.94 13.83 12.07
C PHE A 138 -2.13 15.11 12.35
N ASN A 139 -2.31 15.72 13.52
CA ASN A 139 -1.57 16.93 13.86
C ASN A 139 -0.06 16.67 13.82
N GLY A 140 0.70 17.55 13.19
CA GLY A 140 2.16 17.43 13.11
C GLY A 140 2.69 16.32 12.18
N CYS A 141 1.87 15.73 11.31
CA CYS A 141 2.32 14.80 10.27
C CYS A 141 3.01 15.57 9.11
N ALA A 142 4.21 16.08 9.34
CA ALA A 142 4.87 17.04 8.46
C ALA A 142 5.08 16.55 7.01
N ALA A 143 5.24 15.24 6.80
CA ALA A 143 5.41 14.64 5.48
C ALA A 143 4.07 14.32 4.79
N LEU A 144 2.92 14.48 5.46
CA LEU A 144 1.64 14.06 4.91
C LEU A 144 1.23 14.95 3.74
N GLU A 145 1.40 14.43 2.53
CA GLU A 145 1.10 15.15 1.29
C GLU A 145 -0.37 15.02 0.91
N TYR A 146 -0.97 13.84 1.12
CA TYR A 146 -2.36 13.63 0.78
C TYR A 146 -3.05 12.58 1.66
N VAL A 147 -4.37 12.74 1.77
CA VAL A 147 -5.28 11.78 2.40
C VAL A 147 -6.31 11.35 1.38
N ASN A 148 -6.49 10.05 1.23
CA ASN A 148 -7.53 9.47 0.36
C ASN A 148 -8.74 9.11 1.21
N ILE A 149 -9.91 9.60 0.83
CA ILE A 149 -11.18 9.34 1.51
C ILE A 149 -12.06 8.49 0.59
N LEU A 150 -12.32 7.25 0.99
CA LEU A 150 -13.14 6.33 0.19
C LEU A 150 -14.63 6.40 0.55
N ALA A 151 -14.99 7.16 1.59
CA ALA A 151 -16.36 7.32 2.03
C ALA A 151 -17.21 8.11 1.03
N ASP A 152 -18.47 7.68 0.86
CA ASP A 152 -19.44 8.35 -0.02
C ASP A 152 -20.06 9.62 0.58
N SER A 153 -19.86 9.84 1.87
CA SER A 153 -20.34 11.01 2.60
C SER A 153 -19.22 11.59 3.46
N PRO A 154 -19.17 12.91 3.64
CA PRO A 154 -18.19 13.54 4.52
C PRO A 154 -18.27 12.99 5.95
N ALA A 155 -17.16 12.46 6.44
CA ALA A 155 -17.04 12.06 7.84
C ALA A 155 -17.15 13.27 8.78
N THR A 156 -17.58 13.05 10.01
CA THR A 156 -17.47 14.07 11.06
C THR A 156 -15.99 14.40 11.28
N LEU A 157 -15.63 15.65 11.06
CA LEU A 157 -14.27 16.13 11.18
C LEU A 157 -14.15 17.05 12.39
N ALA A 158 -13.33 16.67 13.36
CA ALA A 158 -13.03 17.55 14.49
C ALA A 158 -12.12 18.71 14.05
N THR A 159 -12.25 19.84 14.74
CA THR A 159 -11.35 20.98 14.59
C THR A 159 -9.91 20.50 14.76
N ASN A 160 -8.92 20.92 14.07
CA ASN A 160 -7.50 20.52 14.20
C ASN A 160 -7.17 19.03 13.92
N ALA A 161 -8.09 18.25 13.35
CA ALA A 161 -7.77 16.87 12.97
C ALA A 161 -6.59 16.81 11.98
N PHE A 162 -6.45 17.83 11.14
CA PHE A 162 -5.41 17.99 10.12
C PHE A 162 -4.60 19.29 10.29
N ASP A 163 -4.41 19.81 11.48
CA ASP A 163 -3.66 21.06 11.70
C ASP A 163 -2.29 21.00 11.03
N ASN A 164 -2.05 21.97 10.10
CA ASN A 164 -0.87 22.11 9.27
C ASN A 164 -0.60 20.98 8.25
N THR A 165 -1.54 20.07 8.03
CA THR A 165 -1.47 18.97 7.05
C THR A 165 -2.89 18.49 6.72
N PRO A 166 -3.13 17.77 5.63
CA PRO A 166 -2.30 17.48 4.47
C PRO A 166 -2.36 18.56 3.40
N LYS A 167 -1.48 18.49 2.41
CA LYS A 167 -1.53 19.40 1.26
C LYS A 167 -2.76 19.18 0.38
N ASN A 168 -3.25 17.94 0.26
CA ASN A 168 -4.39 17.57 -0.57
C ASN A 168 -5.27 16.51 0.11
N ILE A 169 -6.58 16.60 -0.09
CA ILE A 169 -7.55 15.57 0.28
C ILE A 169 -8.20 15.05 -1.00
N TYR A 170 -8.06 13.78 -1.29
CA TYR A 170 -8.65 13.15 -2.46
C TYR A 170 -9.92 12.40 -2.09
N VAL A 171 -10.98 12.66 -2.84
CA VAL A 171 -12.30 12.04 -2.70
C VAL A 171 -12.74 11.48 -4.05
N LYS A 172 -13.76 10.63 -4.05
CA LYS A 172 -14.39 10.18 -5.30
C LYS A 172 -14.96 11.37 -6.08
N ALA A 173 -14.83 11.37 -7.39
CA ALA A 173 -15.26 12.48 -8.23
C ALA A 173 -16.77 12.78 -8.08
N SER A 174 -17.61 11.74 -8.03
CA SER A 174 -19.05 11.88 -7.81
C SER A 174 -19.43 12.47 -6.44
N LYS A 175 -18.50 12.51 -5.49
CA LYS A 175 -18.73 12.98 -4.11
C LYS A 175 -18.10 14.33 -3.81
N LEU A 176 -17.26 14.85 -4.69
CA LEU A 176 -16.53 16.10 -4.46
C LEU A 176 -17.46 17.26 -4.07
N SER A 177 -18.59 17.42 -4.74
CA SER A 177 -19.55 18.47 -4.43
C SER A 177 -20.15 18.37 -3.03
N ALA A 178 -20.40 17.16 -2.53
CA ALA A 178 -20.89 16.93 -1.17
C ALA A 178 -19.86 17.32 -0.11
N TYR A 179 -18.57 17.01 -0.37
CA TYR A 179 -17.49 17.43 0.52
C TYR A 179 -17.28 18.94 0.50
N GLN A 180 -17.37 19.58 -0.67
CA GLN A 180 -17.28 21.04 -0.82
C GLN A 180 -18.43 21.79 -0.13
N ALA A 181 -19.61 21.20 -0.10
CA ALA A 181 -20.77 21.77 0.59
C ALA A 181 -20.70 21.61 2.12
N ASN A 182 -19.82 20.76 2.64
CA ASN A 182 -19.70 20.52 4.07
C ASN A 182 -18.76 21.55 4.72
N ALA A 183 -19.26 22.27 5.74
CA ALA A 183 -18.53 23.38 6.37
C ALA A 183 -17.19 22.98 7.01
N ALA A 184 -17.07 21.74 7.51
CA ALA A 184 -15.81 21.26 8.11
C ALA A 184 -14.76 20.86 7.06
N TRP A 185 -15.19 20.52 5.83
CA TRP A 185 -14.32 20.02 4.77
C TRP A 185 -13.97 21.06 3.71
N ASN A 186 -14.84 22.07 3.49
CA ASN A 186 -14.69 23.05 2.41
C ASN A 186 -13.46 23.96 2.53
N ALA A 187 -12.89 24.08 3.73
CA ALA A 187 -11.64 24.82 3.96
C ALA A 187 -10.38 24.02 3.56
N LEU A 188 -10.53 22.71 3.29
CA LEU A 188 -9.42 21.83 2.92
C LEU A 188 -9.24 21.81 1.38
N ASN A 189 -8.04 21.50 0.94
CA ASN A 189 -7.74 21.40 -0.49
C ASN A 189 -8.26 20.09 -1.06
N LEU A 190 -9.54 20.08 -1.41
CA LEU A 190 -10.26 18.92 -1.94
C LEU A 190 -9.92 18.69 -3.42
N LYS A 191 -9.64 17.45 -3.78
CA LYS A 191 -9.31 16.98 -5.13
C LYS A 191 -10.09 15.71 -5.45
N ASP A 192 -10.32 15.47 -6.73
CA ASP A 192 -10.93 14.24 -7.24
C ASP A 192 -10.01 13.49 -8.22
N THR A 193 -8.91 14.11 -8.62
CA THR A 193 -7.98 13.57 -9.60
C THR A 193 -6.54 13.71 -9.16
N TYR A 194 -5.74 12.72 -9.52
CA TYR A 194 -4.29 12.70 -9.39
C TYR A 194 -3.64 12.92 -10.76
N GLU A 195 -2.44 13.44 -10.73
CA GLU A 195 -1.60 13.55 -11.91
C GLU A 195 -0.35 12.69 -11.77
N ARG A 196 0.05 12.04 -12.84
CA ARG A 196 1.30 11.28 -12.91
C ARG A 196 1.99 11.49 -14.25
N THR A 197 3.21 11.98 -14.21
CA THR A 197 4.06 12.06 -15.40
C THR A 197 4.83 10.74 -15.57
N LEU A 198 4.67 10.10 -16.71
CA LEU A 198 5.51 8.99 -17.11
C LEU A 198 6.79 9.53 -17.73
N THR A 199 7.94 9.22 -17.15
CA THR A 199 9.26 9.60 -17.70
C THR A 199 9.75 8.61 -18.74
N THR A 200 9.18 7.40 -18.74
CA THR A 200 9.49 6.29 -19.65
C THR A 200 8.19 5.73 -20.23
N LYS A 201 8.31 4.97 -21.33
CA LYS A 201 7.15 4.33 -21.98
C LYS A 201 6.36 3.41 -21.04
N TYR A 202 7.05 2.71 -20.15
CA TYR A 202 6.46 1.82 -19.15
C TYR A 202 6.86 2.21 -17.74
N ALA A 203 5.95 2.00 -16.79
CA ALA A 203 6.19 2.17 -15.37
C ALA A 203 5.39 1.14 -14.57
N THR A 204 5.70 0.96 -13.30
CA THR A 204 4.88 0.12 -12.40
C THR A 204 4.10 0.99 -11.43
N MET A 205 2.94 0.52 -11.01
CA MET A 205 2.07 1.21 -10.05
C MET A 205 1.33 0.23 -9.17
N THR A 206 1.08 0.64 -7.95
CA THR A 206 0.08 0.07 -7.04
C THR A 206 -0.45 1.17 -6.13
N HIS A 207 -1.69 1.03 -5.69
CA HIS A 207 -2.31 1.87 -4.65
C HIS A 207 -3.05 0.99 -3.66
N ASP A 208 -3.25 1.47 -2.44
CA ASP A 208 -4.04 0.83 -1.40
C ASP A 208 -5.55 1.13 -1.52
N PHE A 209 -5.95 1.81 -2.59
CA PHE A 209 -7.32 2.08 -2.99
C PHE A 209 -7.55 1.72 -4.47
N PRO A 210 -8.79 1.46 -4.90
CA PRO A 210 -9.08 1.17 -6.29
C PRO A 210 -8.94 2.43 -7.15
N VAL A 211 -8.35 2.27 -8.34
CA VAL A 211 -8.03 3.38 -9.26
C VAL A 211 -8.68 3.17 -10.60
N GLU A 212 -9.19 4.24 -11.20
CA GLU A 212 -9.57 4.29 -12.61
C GLU A 212 -8.75 5.34 -13.37
N PHE A 213 -8.42 5.03 -14.62
CA PHE A 213 -7.65 5.90 -15.49
C PHE A 213 -8.62 6.71 -16.37
N VAL A 214 -8.45 8.02 -16.37
CA VAL A 214 -9.38 8.92 -17.06
C VAL A 214 -8.65 9.76 -18.09
N ALA A 215 -9.33 10.00 -19.22
CA ALA A 215 -8.89 10.98 -20.20
C ALA A 215 -9.11 12.39 -19.62
N ALA A 216 -8.13 13.25 -19.76
CA ALA A 216 -8.24 14.63 -19.29
C ALA A 216 -7.50 15.59 -20.22
N ASN A 217 -8.00 16.82 -20.33
CA ASN A 217 -7.35 17.89 -21.09
C ASN A 217 -7.09 17.54 -22.57
N GLY A 218 -8.01 16.79 -23.21
CA GLY A 218 -7.86 16.37 -24.60
C GLY A 218 -6.81 15.28 -24.85
N ARG A 219 -6.30 14.63 -23.81
CA ARG A 219 -5.35 13.53 -23.88
C ARG A 219 -6.04 12.20 -23.65
N GLU A 220 -5.51 11.14 -24.24
CA GLU A 220 -5.96 9.78 -23.98
C GLU A 220 -5.70 9.39 -22.52
N ALA A 221 -6.51 8.46 -22.00
CA ALA A 221 -6.26 7.86 -20.71
C ALA A 221 -4.96 7.05 -20.71
N MET A 222 -4.24 7.03 -19.59
CA MET A 222 -3.11 6.13 -19.39
C MET A 222 -3.59 4.69 -19.47
N VAL A 223 -2.81 3.83 -20.12
CA VAL A 223 -3.14 2.41 -20.24
C VAL A 223 -2.46 1.64 -19.12
N ALA A 224 -3.24 0.79 -18.44
CA ALA A 224 -2.73 -0.12 -17.43
C ALA A 224 -2.89 -1.57 -17.86
N TYR A 225 -1.95 -2.41 -17.46
CA TYR A 225 -1.92 -3.83 -17.76
C TYR A 225 -1.68 -4.65 -16.50
N VAL A 226 -2.38 -5.78 -16.39
CA VAL A 226 -2.15 -6.82 -15.40
C VAL A 226 -1.51 -8.02 -16.05
N GLY A 227 -0.55 -8.64 -15.39
CA GLY A 227 0.15 -9.82 -15.90
C GLY A 227 -0.63 -11.09 -15.59
N LYS A 228 -1.23 -11.73 -16.61
CA LYS A 228 -2.12 -12.87 -16.44
C LYS A 228 -1.44 -14.24 -16.51
N SER A 229 -0.44 -14.38 -17.36
CA SER A 229 0.26 -15.67 -17.53
C SER A 229 1.65 -15.45 -18.13
N THR A 230 2.53 -16.41 -17.91
CA THR A 230 3.83 -16.45 -18.56
C THR A 230 3.91 -17.67 -19.47
N TYR A 231 4.60 -17.55 -20.58
CA TYR A 231 4.98 -18.68 -21.43
C TYR A 231 6.41 -18.51 -21.93
N LYS A 232 6.99 -19.62 -22.38
CA LYS A 232 8.39 -19.70 -22.77
C LYS A 232 8.50 -19.87 -24.28
N VAL A 233 9.27 -19.03 -24.92
CA VAL A 233 9.69 -19.25 -26.33
C VAL A 233 11.11 -19.73 -26.30
N THR A 234 11.33 -20.95 -26.85
CA THR A 234 12.66 -21.54 -26.96
C THR A 234 13.12 -21.39 -28.39
N GLN A 235 14.17 -20.62 -28.60
CA GLN A 235 14.93 -20.60 -29.88
C GLN A 235 16.23 -21.35 -29.69
N PRO A 236 16.90 -21.80 -30.78
CA PRO A 236 18.09 -22.65 -30.68
C PRO A 236 19.20 -22.11 -29.77
N THR A 237 19.26 -20.80 -29.55
CA THR A 237 20.31 -20.14 -28.75
C THR A 237 19.80 -19.24 -27.60
N LYS A 238 18.48 -19.07 -27.44
CA LYS A 238 17.89 -18.19 -26.41
C LYS A 238 16.59 -18.76 -25.87
N VAL A 239 16.44 -18.70 -24.58
CA VAL A 239 15.17 -18.93 -23.91
C VAL A 239 14.62 -17.58 -23.48
N GLN A 240 13.42 -17.22 -23.91
CA GLN A 240 12.76 -16.00 -23.55
C GLN A 240 11.46 -16.33 -22.82
N LYS A 241 11.28 -15.79 -21.63
CA LYS A 241 9.97 -15.78 -20.94
C LYS A 241 9.16 -14.60 -21.43
N ILE A 242 7.89 -14.81 -21.70
CA ILE A 242 6.96 -13.78 -22.15
C ILE A 242 5.87 -13.65 -21.09
N LEU A 243 5.67 -12.45 -20.57
CA LEU A 243 4.56 -12.12 -19.68
C LEU A 243 3.39 -11.60 -20.53
N LYS A 244 2.32 -12.36 -20.57
CA LYS A 244 1.09 -11.95 -21.24
C LYS A 244 0.36 -10.93 -20.39
N MET A 245 0.18 -9.73 -20.93
CA MET A 245 -0.42 -8.58 -20.27
C MET A 245 -1.83 -8.34 -20.80
N THR A 246 -2.78 -8.16 -19.90
CA THR A 246 -4.16 -7.83 -20.26
C THR A 246 -4.44 -6.39 -19.88
N LYS A 247 -4.97 -5.60 -20.82
CA LYS A 247 -5.38 -4.22 -20.61
C LYS A 247 -6.53 -4.13 -19.61
N VAL A 248 -6.43 -3.17 -18.69
CA VAL A 248 -7.49 -2.86 -17.72
C VAL A 248 -7.73 -1.36 -17.67
N ASN A 249 -8.98 -0.96 -17.45
CA ASN A 249 -9.38 0.46 -17.33
C ASN A 249 -9.41 0.92 -15.88
N ALA A 250 -9.45 -0.03 -14.94
CA ALA A 250 -9.42 0.22 -13.51
C ALA A 250 -8.63 -0.90 -12.83
N ILE A 251 -8.02 -0.60 -11.69
CA ILE A 251 -7.28 -1.55 -10.86
C ILE A 251 -7.89 -1.62 -9.47
N ALA A 252 -7.87 -2.81 -8.88
CA ALA A 252 -8.31 -3.01 -7.51
C ALA A 252 -7.28 -2.43 -6.51
N ALA A 253 -7.74 -2.17 -5.30
CA ALA A 253 -6.82 -1.82 -4.21
C ALA A 253 -5.78 -2.92 -4.01
N ASN A 254 -4.53 -2.52 -3.79
CA ASN A 254 -3.41 -3.44 -3.59
C ASN A 254 -3.18 -4.42 -4.76
N GLU A 255 -3.41 -3.97 -5.96
CA GLU A 255 -3.07 -4.68 -7.19
C GLU A 255 -1.89 -4.01 -7.89
N GLY A 256 -0.89 -4.81 -8.28
CA GLY A 256 0.25 -4.33 -9.05
C GLY A 256 -0.07 -4.28 -10.54
N VAL A 257 0.32 -3.22 -11.22
CA VAL A 257 0.12 -3.06 -12.68
C VAL A 257 1.36 -2.51 -13.36
N ILE A 258 1.45 -2.75 -14.67
CA ILE A 258 2.36 -2.04 -15.57
C ILE A 258 1.54 -0.97 -16.30
N LEU A 259 2.01 0.27 -16.23
CA LEU A 259 1.47 1.40 -16.95
C LEU A 259 2.19 1.56 -18.29
N ALA A 260 1.46 1.93 -19.34
CA ALA A 260 2.03 2.30 -20.62
C ALA A 260 1.50 3.67 -21.07
N GLY A 261 2.39 4.45 -21.66
CA GLY A 261 2.05 5.76 -22.18
C GLY A 261 3.22 6.43 -22.90
N THR A 262 3.01 7.62 -23.39
CA THR A 262 4.04 8.42 -24.03
C THR A 262 5.01 8.99 -22.98
N PRO A 263 6.33 8.86 -23.15
CA PRO A 263 7.31 9.46 -22.25
C PRO A 263 7.12 10.96 -22.08
N ASN A 264 7.42 11.47 -20.89
CA ASN A 264 7.29 12.89 -20.51
C ASN A 264 5.87 13.46 -20.66
N THR A 265 4.85 12.57 -20.59
CA THR A 265 3.44 12.95 -20.63
C THR A 265 2.82 12.76 -19.25
N THR A 266 2.06 13.77 -18.81
CA THR A 266 1.29 13.73 -17.57
C THR A 266 -0.11 13.16 -17.86
N TYR A 267 -0.47 12.13 -17.12
CA TYR A 267 -1.74 11.43 -17.20
C TYR A 267 -2.53 11.65 -15.92
N THR A 268 -3.85 11.53 -16.03
CA THR A 268 -4.79 11.70 -14.92
C THR A 268 -5.40 10.37 -14.53
N TYR A 269 -5.54 10.14 -13.22
CA TYR A 269 -6.27 9.01 -12.67
C TYR A 269 -7.02 9.47 -11.40
N ARG A 270 -7.96 8.68 -10.92
CA ARG A 270 -8.76 9.02 -9.74
C ARG A 270 -9.15 7.78 -8.93
N ILE A 271 -9.69 8.00 -7.72
CA ILE A 271 -10.32 6.94 -6.94
C ILE A 271 -11.48 6.38 -7.76
N ALA A 272 -11.49 5.07 -8.01
CA ALA A 272 -12.56 4.44 -8.78
C ALA A 272 -13.90 4.53 -8.03
N GLU A 273 -14.97 4.83 -8.77
CA GLU A 273 -16.33 4.95 -8.22
C GLU A 273 -16.82 3.59 -7.71
N THR A 274 -16.48 2.54 -8.44
CA THR A 274 -16.78 1.15 -8.06
C THR A 274 -15.49 0.37 -7.84
N ALA A 275 -15.50 -0.53 -6.86
CA ALA A 275 -14.34 -1.38 -6.62
C ALA A 275 -14.09 -2.28 -7.84
N ALA A 276 -12.89 -2.19 -8.42
CA ALA A 276 -12.46 -3.14 -9.42
C ALA A 276 -12.20 -4.51 -8.78
N THR A 277 -12.52 -5.58 -9.51
CA THR A 277 -12.22 -6.94 -9.04
C THR A 277 -10.75 -7.22 -9.27
N LYS A 278 -10.05 -7.61 -8.19
CA LYS A 278 -8.65 -8.02 -8.26
C LYS A 278 -8.51 -9.26 -9.14
N LEU A 279 -7.54 -9.26 -10.04
CA LEU A 279 -7.24 -10.40 -10.86
C LEU A 279 -6.53 -11.48 -10.02
N ALA A 280 -7.12 -12.67 -9.91
CA ALA A 280 -6.63 -13.76 -9.05
C ALA A 280 -5.19 -14.20 -9.41
N ASP A 281 -4.85 -14.22 -10.70
CA ASP A 281 -3.57 -14.71 -11.21
C ASP A 281 -2.62 -13.59 -11.65
N ASN A 282 -2.82 -12.36 -11.15
CA ASN A 282 -1.93 -11.25 -11.50
C ASN A 282 -0.51 -11.54 -11.02
N LYS A 283 0.43 -11.57 -11.95
CA LYS A 283 1.87 -11.81 -11.71
C LYS A 283 2.62 -10.54 -11.30
N VAL A 284 1.99 -9.38 -11.41
CA VAL A 284 2.56 -8.10 -10.99
C VAL A 284 2.23 -7.89 -9.53
N MET A 285 3.22 -8.03 -8.67
CA MET A 285 3.06 -7.96 -7.22
C MET A 285 3.16 -6.52 -6.70
N PRO A 286 2.23 -6.09 -5.86
CA PRO A 286 2.29 -4.77 -5.25
C PRO A 286 3.37 -4.70 -4.16
N VAL A 287 4.01 -3.53 -4.02
CA VAL A 287 4.89 -3.21 -2.91
C VAL A 287 4.17 -2.24 -1.98
N ARG A 288 3.77 -2.70 -0.81
CA ARG A 288 3.01 -1.92 0.18
C ARG A 288 3.92 -1.20 1.18
N GLU A 289 5.09 -1.74 1.42
CA GLU A 289 6.14 -1.16 2.25
C GLU A 289 7.48 -1.33 1.53
N ASP A 290 8.52 -0.63 1.98
CA ASP A 290 9.86 -0.81 1.43
C ASP A 290 10.26 -2.29 1.62
N THR A 291 10.34 -3.01 0.53
CA THR A 291 10.55 -4.47 0.52
C THR A 291 11.94 -4.77 -0.03
N LEU A 292 12.72 -5.56 0.71
CA LEU A 292 13.96 -6.12 0.23
C LEU A 292 13.66 -7.36 -0.62
N LEU A 293 13.91 -7.28 -1.91
CA LEU A 293 13.75 -8.40 -2.83
C LEU A 293 15.07 -9.14 -2.99
N TYR A 294 15.03 -10.43 -2.83
CA TYR A 294 16.13 -11.34 -3.17
C TYR A 294 15.95 -11.86 -4.60
N GLN A 295 17.04 -12.30 -5.20
CA GLN A 295 17.01 -12.89 -6.55
C GLN A 295 16.05 -14.09 -6.58
N THR A 296 16.11 -14.94 -5.59
CA THR A 296 15.23 -16.10 -5.40
C THR A 296 14.74 -16.12 -3.99
N GLU A 297 13.43 -16.21 -3.80
CA GLU A 297 12.79 -16.29 -2.49
C GLU A 297 12.74 -17.73 -1.96
N ALA A 298 12.39 -17.90 -0.69
CA ALA A 298 12.31 -19.20 -0.03
C ALA A 298 11.28 -20.16 -0.67
N ASP A 299 10.31 -19.65 -1.43
CA ASP A 299 9.33 -20.42 -2.19
C ASP A 299 9.84 -20.89 -3.57
N GLY A 300 11.13 -20.64 -3.88
CA GLY A 300 11.78 -21.03 -5.14
C GLY A 300 11.47 -20.13 -6.32
N LYS A 301 10.72 -19.03 -6.13
CA LYS A 301 10.41 -18.06 -7.19
C LYS A 301 11.43 -16.94 -7.26
N SER A 302 11.59 -16.38 -8.44
CA SER A 302 12.46 -15.25 -8.71
C SER A 302 11.71 -13.94 -8.83
N ASN A 303 12.37 -12.86 -8.43
CA ASN A 303 11.84 -11.50 -8.50
C ASN A 303 12.43 -10.75 -9.69
N TRP A 304 11.57 -10.13 -10.49
CA TRP A 304 11.92 -9.40 -11.71
C TRP A 304 11.46 -7.96 -11.61
N THR A 305 12.33 -7.02 -11.98
CA THR A 305 12.04 -5.59 -11.94
C THR A 305 12.09 -5.01 -13.34
N LEU A 306 11.13 -4.12 -13.64
CA LEU A 306 11.13 -3.36 -14.88
C LEU A 306 12.26 -2.32 -14.84
N GLN A 307 13.13 -2.36 -15.83
CA GLN A 307 14.27 -1.44 -15.98
C GLN A 307 14.01 -0.39 -17.08
N PRO A 308 14.83 0.68 -17.16
CA PRO A 308 14.68 1.73 -18.17
C PRO A 308 14.78 1.26 -19.63
N ASP A 309 15.38 0.08 -19.88
CA ASP A 309 15.45 -0.55 -21.19
C ASP A 309 14.15 -1.25 -21.60
N TYR A 310 13.06 -1.06 -20.80
CA TYR A 310 11.74 -1.68 -20.98
C TYR A 310 11.72 -3.20 -20.87
N LYS A 311 12.78 -3.79 -20.34
CA LYS A 311 12.86 -5.24 -20.09
C LYS A 311 12.73 -5.53 -18.60
N LEU A 312 12.30 -6.73 -18.30
CA LEU A 312 12.30 -7.26 -16.95
C LEU A 312 13.64 -7.93 -16.69
N HIS A 313 14.36 -7.44 -15.73
CA HIS A 313 15.62 -7.99 -15.29
C HIS A 313 15.46 -8.74 -13.97
N LEU A 314 16.12 -9.88 -13.85
CA LEU A 314 16.23 -10.60 -12.60
C LEU A 314 16.91 -9.67 -11.56
N SER A 315 16.38 -9.64 -10.36
CA SER A 315 17.02 -8.89 -9.28
C SER A 315 18.35 -9.57 -8.93
N GLU A 316 19.47 -8.99 -9.33
CA GLU A 316 20.81 -9.63 -9.22
C GLU A 316 21.32 -9.72 -7.78
N ASN A 317 20.84 -8.82 -6.90
CA ASN A 317 21.18 -8.78 -5.49
C ASN A 317 19.96 -8.32 -4.69
N ALA A 318 20.01 -8.47 -3.38
CA ALA A 318 18.99 -7.93 -2.51
C ALA A 318 18.80 -6.42 -2.80
N LYS A 319 17.62 -6.06 -3.30
CA LYS A 319 17.28 -4.68 -3.70
C LYS A 319 16.02 -4.23 -3.00
N THR A 320 16.09 -3.06 -2.38
CA THR A 320 14.91 -2.43 -1.80
C THR A 320 14.05 -1.85 -2.90
N ILE A 321 12.77 -2.25 -2.95
CA ILE A 321 11.74 -1.63 -3.77
C ILE A 321 10.83 -0.82 -2.86
N TYR A 322 10.65 0.45 -3.22
CA TYR A 322 9.87 1.39 -2.42
C TYR A 322 8.36 1.17 -2.59
N CYS A 323 7.61 1.50 -1.56
CA CYS A 323 6.14 1.48 -1.56
C CYS A 323 5.56 2.23 -2.78
N GLY A 324 4.45 1.74 -3.31
CA GLY A 324 3.80 2.29 -4.52
C GLY A 324 4.39 1.79 -5.85
N ARG A 325 5.38 0.90 -5.80
CA ARG A 325 5.93 0.18 -6.96
C ARG A 325 5.35 -1.23 -7.07
N ALA A 326 5.67 -1.92 -8.14
CA ALA A 326 5.34 -3.32 -8.30
C ALA A 326 6.50 -4.10 -8.94
N TYR A 327 6.53 -5.40 -8.73
CA TYR A 327 7.50 -6.32 -9.30
C TYR A 327 6.81 -7.59 -9.79
N ILE A 328 7.51 -8.43 -10.52
CA ILE A 328 7.00 -9.72 -10.95
C ILE A 328 7.66 -10.83 -10.13
N HIS A 329 6.83 -11.71 -9.59
CA HIS A 329 7.22 -12.86 -8.79
C HIS A 329 6.79 -14.14 -9.53
N GLU A 330 7.75 -14.91 -10.01
CA GLU A 330 7.48 -16.03 -10.89
C GLU A 330 8.38 -17.21 -10.56
N GLN A 331 7.87 -18.42 -10.76
CA GLN A 331 8.57 -19.67 -10.45
C GLN A 331 9.79 -19.85 -11.34
N ASN A 332 10.94 -20.21 -10.75
CA ASN A 332 12.11 -20.64 -11.48
C ASN A 332 11.86 -22.03 -12.07
N GLU A 333 11.95 -22.15 -13.38
CA GLU A 333 11.99 -23.47 -14.00
C GLU A 333 13.42 -24.04 -13.97
N ALA A 334 13.52 -25.35 -13.73
CA ALA A 334 14.79 -26.07 -13.81
C ALA A 334 15.44 -25.84 -15.19
N GLY A 335 16.66 -25.33 -15.22
CA GLY A 335 17.42 -25.02 -16.44
C GLY A 335 17.79 -23.53 -16.60
N VAL A 336 17.31 -22.64 -15.76
CA VAL A 336 17.69 -21.20 -15.78
C VAL A 336 18.87 -20.90 -14.85
N GLN A 337 19.36 -21.89 -14.09
CA GLN A 337 20.57 -21.72 -13.28
C GLN A 337 21.79 -21.54 -14.18
N GLY A 338 22.37 -20.35 -14.17
CA GLY A 338 23.62 -20.04 -14.89
C GLY A 338 23.49 -19.14 -16.12
N ALA A 339 22.29 -18.79 -16.58
CA ALA A 339 22.13 -17.81 -17.66
C ALA A 339 22.38 -16.41 -17.12
N LYS A 340 23.43 -15.74 -17.58
CA LYS A 340 23.80 -14.37 -17.18
C LYS A 340 22.78 -13.29 -17.61
N SER A 341 21.77 -13.62 -18.42
CA SER A 341 20.63 -12.75 -18.74
C SER A 341 19.46 -13.58 -19.25
N VAL A 342 18.39 -13.68 -18.47
CA VAL A 342 17.07 -14.08 -18.95
C VAL A 342 16.29 -12.78 -19.13
N SER A 343 15.89 -12.46 -20.35
CA SER A 343 15.04 -11.30 -20.61
C SER A 343 13.58 -11.73 -20.65
N PHE A 344 12.70 -10.93 -20.02
CA PHE A 344 11.27 -11.03 -20.22
C PHE A 344 10.86 -10.07 -21.33
N ALA A 345 10.04 -10.53 -22.27
CA ALA A 345 9.28 -9.65 -23.13
C ALA A 345 7.87 -9.47 -22.56
N LEU A 346 7.31 -8.28 -22.74
CA LEU A 346 5.92 -7.98 -22.43
C LEU A 346 5.12 -8.16 -23.73
N GLU A 347 4.13 -9.04 -23.71
CA GLU A 347 3.11 -9.12 -24.75
C GLU A 347 1.89 -8.36 -24.29
N LEU A 348 1.60 -7.24 -24.96
CA LEU A 348 0.46 -6.39 -24.64
C LEU A 348 -0.74 -6.84 -25.47
N ASP A 349 -1.80 -7.27 -24.81
CA ASP A 349 -3.09 -7.56 -25.43
C ASP A 349 -3.97 -6.32 -25.38
N ASP A 350 -3.94 -5.54 -26.45
CA ASP A 350 -4.73 -4.31 -26.60
C ASP A 350 -6.18 -4.59 -27.01
N ASN A 351 -6.48 -5.85 -27.41
CA ASN A 351 -7.83 -6.24 -27.81
C ASN A 351 -8.14 -7.67 -27.30
N PRO A 352 -9.09 -7.84 -26.38
CA PRO A 352 -9.44 -9.15 -25.83
C PRO A 352 -10.01 -10.13 -26.88
N ALA A 353 -10.21 -9.69 -28.13
CA ALA A 353 -10.78 -10.49 -29.23
C ALA A 353 -9.77 -10.88 -30.31
N THR A 354 -8.52 -10.42 -30.28
CA THR A 354 -7.53 -10.73 -31.32
C THR A 354 -6.22 -11.21 -30.71
N THR A 355 -5.94 -12.49 -30.89
CA THR A 355 -4.61 -13.08 -30.67
C THR A 355 -3.65 -12.64 -31.77
N GLY A 356 -3.07 -11.47 -31.63
CA GLY A 356 -2.01 -10.95 -32.50
C GLY A 356 -0.75 -10.67 -31.68
N ILE A 357 0.34 -11.35 -31.99
CA ILE A 357 1.65 -11.16 -31.34
C ILE A 357 2.20 -9.83 -31.84
N ASN A 358 2.20 -8.80 -30.97
CA ASN A 358 3.03 -7.62 -31.18
C ASN A 358 4.31 -7.80 -30.35
N THR A 359 5.34 -8.36 -30.96
CA THR A 359 6.69 -8.38 -30.40
C THR A 359 7.22 -6.94 -30.44
N VAL A 360 7.45 -6.35 -29.29
CA VAL A 360 8.24 -5.12 -29.18
C VAL A 360 9.70 -5.55 -29.22
N GLU A 361 10.27 -5.60 -30.42
CA GLU A 361 11.72 -5.59 -30.61
C GLU A 361 12.22 -4.15 -30.49
N GLY A 362 13.20 -3.92 -29.61
CA GLY A 362 13.92 -2.65 -29.45
C GLY A 362 15.20 -2.88 -28.72
#